data_de67b7f02df5e5d090467fe8ae21a02f
#
_entry.id   de67b7f02df5e5d090467fe8ae21a02f
#
_cell.length_a   1.000
_cell.length_b   1.000
_cell.length_c   1.000
_cell.angle_alpha   90.00
_cell.angle_beta   90.00
_cell.angle_gamma   90.00
#
_symmetry.space_group_name_H-M   'P 1'
#
loop_
_entity.id
_entity.type
_entity.pdbx_description
1 polymer ?
#
loop_
_entity_poly.entity_id
_entity_poly.type
_entity_poly.pdbx_seq_one_letter_code
_entity_poly.pdbx_strand_id
1 'polypeptide(L)'
;MQTHPRKLLVIICEAALEKPLLEDARRLGAHGYTLAEVRGSGRGGPREGAWEGDRSIELKVICEPAVAQGLASHVLERYCPHYSVTMYFADVDVLRPEKF
;
A
#
# COMPACT_ATOMS: atom_id res chain seq x y z
N MET A 1 6.91 24.13 -14.74
CA MET A 1 7.39 22.87 -14.16
C MET A 1 6.66 21.71 -14.85
N GLN A 2 7.41 20.74 -15.30
CA GLN A 2 6.82 19.58 -15.95
C GLN A 2 6.48 18.50 -14.92
N THR A 3 5.26 17.97 -14.98
CA THR A 3 4.81 16.89 -14.10
C THR A 3 4.32 15.71 -14.95
N HIS A 4 4.26 14.55 -14.34
CA HIS A 4 3.90 13.31 -15.02
C HIS A 4 2.89 12.54 -14.16
N PRO A 5 1.75 12.13 -14.73
CA PRO A 5 0.73 11.42 -13.95
C PRO A 5 1.15 10.00 -13.58
N ARG A 6 0.82 9.62 -12.36
CA ARG A 6 1.00 8.27 -11.85
C ARG A 6 -0.17 7.95 -10.92
N LYS A 7 -0.25 6.68 -10.51
CA LYS A 7 -1.23 6.24 -9.54
C LYS A 7 -0.54 5.96 -8.21
N LEU A 8 -1.10 6.50 -7.13
CA LEU A 8 -0.70 6.14 -5.76
C LEU A 8 -1.66 5.07 -5.28
N LEU A 9 -1.12 3.96 -4.79
CA LEU A 9 -1.87 2.95 -4.06
C LEU A 9 -1.43 3.01 -2.61
N VAL A 10 -2.39 3.16 -1.70
CA VAL A 10 -2.15 3.13 -0.26
C VAL A 10 -2.78 1.86 0.31
N ILE A 11 -2.00 1.12 1.08
CA ILE A 11 -2.43 -0.12 1.73
C ILE A 11 -2.12 0.00 3.22
N ILE A 12 -3.16 -0.04 4.05
CA ILE A 12 -3.01 -0.02 5.51
C ILE A 12 -3.45 -1.38 6.03
N CYS A 13 -2.58 -2.04 6.77
CA CYS A 13 -2.84 -3.41 7.22
C CYS A 13 -1.99 -3.76 8.45
N GLU A 14 -2.13 -4.99 8.91
CA GLU A 14 -1.33 -5.53 9.99
C GLU A 14 0.15 -5.64 9.59
N ALA A 15 1.04 -5.37 10.52
CA ALA A 15 2.49 -5.43 10.28
C ALA A 15 2.97 -6.83 9.83
N ALA A 16 2.23 -7.87 10.20
CA ALA A 16 2.54 -9.24 9.77
C ALA A 16 2.54 -9.41 8.25
N LEU A 17 1.85 -8.53 7.52
CA LEU A 17 1.78 -8.60 6.06
C LEU A 17 2.91 -7.84 5.36
N GLU A 18 3.78 -7.16 6.10
CA GLU A 18 4.82 -6.32 5.50
C GLU A 18 5.66 -7.09 4.48
N LYS A 19 6.27 -8.17 4.91
CA LYS A 19 7.21 -8.92 4.07
C LYS A 19 6.55 -9.49 2.81
N PRO A 20 5.42 -10.21 2.90
CA PRO A 20 4.78 -10.72 1.69
C PRO A 20 4.25 -9.62 0.77
N LEU A 21 3.76 -8.50 1.32
CA LEU A 21 3.30 -7.38 0.50
C LEU A 21 4.43 -6.73 -0.27
N LEU A 22 5.60 -6.55 0.34
CA LEU A 22 6.74 -5.97 -0.35
C LEU A 22 7.24 -6.89 -1.47
N GLU A 23 7.24 -8.19 -1.25
CA GLU A 23 7.57 -9.16 -2.29
C GLU A 23 6.57 -9.11 -3.44
N ASP A 24 5.28 -9.04 -3.13
CA ASP A 24 4.22 -8.95 -4.14
C ASP A 24 4.34 -7.66 -4.95
N ALA A 25 4.56 -6.53 -4.29
CA ALA A 25 4.70 -5.24 -4.96
C ALA A 25 5.84 -5.26 -5.97
N ARG A 26 7.00 -5.79 -5.57
CA ARG A 26 8.15 -5.90 -6.45
C ARG A 26 7.86 -6.84 -7.63
N ARG A 27 7.29 -8.00 -7.34
CA ARG A 27 6.96 -9.01 -8.38
C ARG A 27 5.98 -8.47 -9.40
N LEU A 28 5.03 -7.64 -8.97
CA LEU A 28 3.98 -7.10 -9.83
C LEU A 28 4.36 -5.81 -10.53
N GLY A 29 5.60 -5.34 -10.35
CA GLY A 29 6.15 -4.27 -11.16
C GLY A 29 6.38 -2.93 -10.46
N ALA A 30 6.16 -2.84 -9.15
CA ALA A 30 6.47 -1.61 -8.42
C ALA A 30 7.99 -1.43 -8.32
N HIS A 31 8.45 -0.21 -8.58
CA HIS A 31 9.88 0.11 -8.54
C HIS A 31 10.36 0.54 -7.16
N GLY A 32 9.44 0.92 -6.30
CA GLY A 32 9.77 1.34 -4.96
C GLY A 32 8.54 1.49 -4.09
N TYR A 33 8.76 1.86 -2.84
CA TYR A 33 7.67 2.02 -1.87
C TYR A 33 8.11 2.94 -0.73
N THR A 34 7.12 3.43 0.00
CA THR A 34 7.31 4.08 1.29
C THR A 34 6.47 3.34 2.32
N LEU A 35 7.07 3.03 3.46
CA LEU A 35 6.38 2.27 4.49
C LEU A 35 6.55 2.98 5.83
N ALA A 36 5.45 3.07 6.59
CA ALA A 36 5.46 3.69 7.91
C ALA A 36 4.59 2.86 8.86
N GLU A 37 4.94 2.88 10.14
CA GLU A 37 4.06 2.39 11.18
C GLU A 37 2.99 3.44 11.44
N VAL A 38 1.73 2.99 11.58
CA VAL A 38 0.60 3.90 11.73
C VAL A 38 -0.34 3.43 12.83
N ARG A 39 -1.13 4.38 13.34
CA ARG A 39 -2.23 4.12 14.25
C ARG A 39 -3.46 4.84 13.73
N GLY A 40 -4.61 4.28 14.00
CA GLY A 40 -5.85 4.89 13.57
C GLY A 40 -7.05 4.10 14.05
N SER A 41 -8.22 4.51 13.58
CA SER A 41 -9.47 3.84 13.87
C SER A 41 -10.42 4.03 12.71
N GLY A 42 -11.21 3.01 12.43
CA GLY A 42 -12.22 3.03 11.39
C GLY A 42 -13.35 2.10 11.78
N ARG A 43 -14.14 1.68 10.81
CA ARG A 43 -15.25 0.76 11.07
C ARG A 43 -14.79 -0.60 11.57
N GLY A 44 -13.56 -1.01 11.25
CA GLY A 44 -12.98 -2.26 11.72
C GLY A 44 -12.41 -2.19 13.13
N GLY A 45 -12.49 -1.02 13.79
CA GLY A 45 -11.96 -0.80 15.13
C GLY A 45 -10.64 -0.08 15.13
N PRO A 46 -10.07 0.15 16.33
CA PRO A 46 -8.84 0.91 16.47
C PRO A 46 -7.61 0.10 16.03
N ARG A 47 -6.60 0.83 15.50
CA ARG A 47 -5.27 0.33 15.22
C ARG A 47 -4.30 1.12 16.11
N GLU A 48 -4.11 0.67 17.34
CA GLU A 48 -3.39 1.44 18.35
C GLU A 48 -1.91 1.09 18.46
N GLY A 49 -1.52 -0.12 18.06
CA GLY A 49 -0.13 -0.55 18.12
C GLY A 49 0.40 -0.69 19.54
N ALA A 50 -0.48 -0.99 20.52
CA ALA A 50 -0.12 -1.05 21.91
C ALA A 50 0.88 -2.18 22.22
N TRP A 51 0.89 -3.21 21.40
CA TRP A 51 1.80 -4.35 21.52
C TRP A 51 2.11 -4.89 20.13
N GLU A 52 3.16 -5.69 20.02
CA GLU A 52 3.73 -6.04 18.72
C GLU A 52 2.74 -6.74 17.79
N GLY A 53 1.88 -7.60 18.31
CA GLY A 53 0.86 -8.29 17.51
C GLY A 53 -0.24 -7.37 16.98
N ASP A 54 -0.29 -6.13 17.46
CA ASP A 54 -1.32 -5.15 17.11
C ASP A 54 -0.76 -4.01 16.25
N ARG A 55 0.46 -4.14 15.76
CA ARG A 55 1.08 -3.10 14.94
C ARG A 55 0.49 -3.06 13.54
N SER A 56 0.32 -1.86 13.02
CA SER A 56 -0.17 -1.61 11.68
C SER A 56 0.84 -0.81 10.88
N ILE A 57 0.81 -1.04 9.57
CA ILE A 57 1.68 -0.34 8.62
C ILE A 57 0.84 0.32 7.55
N GLU A 58 1.41 1.38 6.96
CA GLU A 58 0.90 2.01 5.75
C GLU A 58 1.96 1.87 4.67
N LEU A 59 1.61 1.18 3.61
CA LEU A 59 2.46 1.02 2.43
C LEU A 59 1.94 1.95 1.34
N LYS A 60 2.82 2.80 0.81
CA LYS A 60 2.52 3.67 -0.32
C LYS A 60 3.35 3.26 -1.51
N VAL A 61 2.69 3.03 -2.63
CA VAL A 61 3.34 2.68 -3.90
C VAL A 61 2.87 3.66 -4.95
N ILE A 62 3.81 4.37 -5.56
CA ILE A 62 3.53 5.24 -6.70
C ILE A 62 4.04 4.51 -7.94
N CYS A 63 3.16 4.30 -8.92
CA CYS A 63 3.48 3.46 -10.07
C CYS A 63 2.56 3.76 -11.25
N GLU A 64 2.78 3.08 -12.35
CA GLU A 64 1.87 3.11 -13.49
C GLU A 64 0.49 2.58 -13.06
N PRO A 65 -0.61 3.11 -13.63
CA PRO A 65 -1.95 2.68 -13.25
C PRO A 65 -2.18 1.17 -13.34
N ALA A 66 -1.62 0.51 -14.36
CA ALA A 66 -1.79 -0.94 -14.52
C ALA A 66 -1.14 -1.72 -13.39
N VAL A 67 0.02 -1.25 -12.90
CA VAL A 67 0.71 -1.87 -11.77
C VAL A 67 -0.12 -1.71 -10.49
N ALA A 68 -0.64 -0.50 -10.25
CA ALA A 68 -1.48 -0.22 -9.10
C ALA A 68 -2.73 -1.10 -9.08
N GLN A 69 -3.39 -1.24 -10.22
CA GLN A 69 -4.58 -2.08 -10.34
C GLN A 69 -4.26 -3.56 -10.12
N GLY A 70 -3.16 -4.04 -10.69
CA GLY A 70 -2.74 -5.42 -10.51
C GLY A 70 -2.42 -5.75 -9.07
N LEU A 71 -1.69 -4.86 -8.39
CA LEU A 71 -1.36 -5.05 -6.98
C LEU A 71 -2.61 -4.99 -6.10
N ALA A 72 -3.50 -4.02 -6.34
CA ALA A 72 -4.74 -3.90 -5.58
C ALA A 72 -5.63 -5.14 -5.74
N SER A 73 -5.75 -5.65 -6.97
CA SER A 73 -6.53 -6.87 -7.24
C SER A 73 -5.95 -8.07 -6.49
N HIS A 74 -4.63 -8.19 -6.49
CA HIS A 74 -3.96 -9.26 -5.77
C HIS A 74 -4.23 -9.18 -4.27
N VAL A 75 -4.15 -7.98 -3.68
CA VAL A 75 -4.40 -7.78 -2.25
C VAL A 75 -5.86 -8.10 -1.91
N LEU A 76 -6.80 -7.64 -2.73
CA LEU A 76 -8.22 -7.93 -2.52
C LEU A 76 -8.49 -9.43 -2.50
N GLU A 77 -7.88 -10.16 -3.40
CA GLU A 77 -8.10 -11.60 -3.53
C GLU A 77 -7.35 -12.40 -2.48
N ARG A 78 -6.10 -12.04 -2.21
CA ARG A 78 -5.20 -12.84 -1.39
C ARG A 78 -5.30 -12.53 0.10
N TYR A 79 -5.43 -11.25 0.47
CA TYR A 79 -5.31 -10.85 1.87
C TYR A 79 -6.62 -10.34 2.47
N CYS A 80 -7.42 -9.62 1.74
CA CYS A 80 -8.64 -9.02 2.30
C CYS A 80 -9.64 -10.02 2.89
N PRO A 81 -9.75 -11.28 2.40
CA PRO A 81 -10.64 -12.24 3.04
C PRO A 81 -10.23 -12.64 4.46
N HIS A 82 -8.97 -12.45 4.83
CA HIS A 82 -8.42 -12.95 6.09
C HIS A 82 -7.88 -11.86 7.02
N TYR A 83 -7.68 -10.64 6.51
CA TYR A 83 -7.03 -9.56 7.25
C TYR A 83 -7.82 -8.27 7.09
N SER A 84 -7.70 -7.40 8.10
CA SER A 84 -8.29 -6.07 8.02
C SER A 84 -7.38 -5.16 7.20
N VAL A 85 -7.74 -4.92 5.94
CA VAL A 85 -6.96 -4.12 5.01
C VAL A 85 -7.80 -2.92 4.57
N THR A 86 -7.22 -1.73 4.68
CA THR A 86 -7.78 -0.51 4.09
C THR A 86 -6.91 -0.15 2.89
N MET A 87 -7.56 0.10 1.76
CA MET A 87 -6.83 0.31 0.53
C MET A 87 -7.55 1.36 -0.33
N TYR A 88 -6.78 2.26 -0.92
CA TYR A 88 -7.37 3.26 -1.81
C TYR A 88 -6.35 3.74 -2.83
N PHE A 89 -6.86 4.31 -3.94
CA PHE A 89 -6.06 4.95 -4.96
C PHE A 89 -6.14 6.46 -4.86
N ALA A 90 -5.11 7.12 -5.34
CA ALA A 90 -5.14 8.55 -5.62
C ALA A 90 -4.35 8.83 -6.89
N ASP A 91 -4.77 9.84 -7.64
CA ASP A 91 -4.00 10.32 -8.78
C ASP A 91 -2.97 11.31 -8.26
N VAL A 92 -1.73 11.15 -8.71
CA VAL A 92 -0.63 12.03 -8.31
C VAL A 92 0.16 12.47 -9.54
N ASP A 93 0.80 13.62 -9.42
CA ASP A 93 1.72 14.11 -10.43
C ASP A 93 3.13 14.06 -9.85
N VAL A 94 4.01 13.31 -10.50
CA VAL A 94 5.38 13.15 -10.06
C VAL A 94 6.30 14.05 -10.87
N LEU A 95 7.42 14.45 -10.28
CA LEU A 95 8.40 15.32 -10.91
C LEU A 95 9.54 14.54 -11.56
N ARG A 96 9.80 13.33 -11.10
CA ARG A 96 10.87 12.47 -11.61
C ARG A 96 10.29 11.11 -12.00
N PRO A 97 9.68 11.02 -13.21
CA PRO A 97 8.93 9.83 -13.62
C PRO A 97 9.80 8.57 -13.73
N GLU A 98 11.09 8.73 -13.94
CA GLU A 98 12.02 7.61 -14.05
C GLU A 98 12.14 6.78 -12.75
N LYS A 99 11.68 7.33 -11.62
CA LYS A 99 11.72 6.64 -10.33
C LYS A 99 10.52 5.71 -10.11
N PHE A 100 9.53 5.84 -10.97
CA PHE A 100 8.25 5.17 -10.80
C PHE A 100 7.87 4.41 -12.08
#